data_e1bbea434cadf790b90ffa6cae762d28
#
_entry.id   e1bbea434cadf790b90ffa6cae762d28
#
_cell.length_a   1.000
_cell.length_b   1.000
_cell.length_c   1.000
_cell.angle_alpha   90.00
_cell.angle_beta   90.00
_cell.angle_gamma   90.00
#
_symmetry.space_group_name_H-M   'P 1'
#
loop_
_entity.id
_entity.type
_entity.pdbx_description
1 polymer ?
#
loop_
_entity_poly.entity_id
_entity_poly.type
_entity_poly.pdbx_seq_one_letter_code
_entity_poly.pdbx_strand_id
1 'polypeptide(L)'
;MGARGPHQPPGLTGRKAPRSYLSLLKMQRKGEEADGPSHWHKLYPIAQGDRQSPINIVSSKALYSPSLKTLELSYESCTSLSISNNGHSVQVDFDDSDDRTVVTGGPLDGPYRLKQLHFHWGKKHSEGSEHTVDGKSFPSELHLVHWNAKKYSTFGEAASAPDGLAVVGVFLETGDEHPSMNRLTDALYMVRFKGTKAQFSCFNPKYLLPASQHYWTYPGSLTTPPLSESVTWIVLREPISISERQMEKFRSLLFTTEDDERIHMVNNFRPPQPLKGRVVKASFWA
;
A
#
# COMPACT_ATOMS: atom_id res chain seq x y z
N MET A 1 10.13 -1.81 -72.18
CA MET A 1 8.96 -1.76 -71.28
C MET A 1 9.34 -2.47 -70.02
N GLY A 2 9.77 -1.72 -69.02
CA GLY A 2 10.23 -2.25 -67.74
C GLY A 2 9.15 -2.17 -66.71
N ALA A 3 8.78 -3.30 -66.11
CA ALA A 3 7.86 -3.39 -65.02
C ALA A 3 8.57 -3.04 -63.69
N ARG A 4 8.08 -2.01 -63.00
CA ARG A 4 8.54 -1.68 -61.63
C ARG A 4 7.81 -2.58 -60.63
N GLY A 5 8.55 -3.30 -59.81
CA GLY A 5 8.03 -4.04 -58.68
C GLY A 5 7.60 -3.12 -57.51
N PRO A 6 6.73 -3.57 -56.62
CA PRO A 6 6.16 -2.73 -55.57
C PRO A 6 7.18 -2.42 -54.47
N HIS A 7 7.24 -1.14 -54.09
CA HIS A 7 7.97 -0.64 -52.91
C HIS A 7 7.42 -1.26 -51.61
N GLN A 8 8.29 -1.90 -50.85
CA GLN A 8 8.02 -2.18 -49.42
C GLN A 8 8.12 -0.90 -48.60
N PRO A 9 7.18 -0.66 -47.67
CA PRO A 9 7.30 0.47 -46.74
C PRO A 9 8.42 0.22 -45.72
N PRO A 10 9.07 1.28 -45.19
CA PRO A 10 10.16 1.16 -44.23
C PRO A 10 9.66 0.55 -42.93
N GLY A 11 10.44 -0.41 -42.43
CA GLY A 11 10.18 -1.14 -41.19
C GLY A 11 9.96 -0.19 -40.00
N LEU A 12 8.88 -0.42 -39.29
CA LEU A 12 8.62 0.12 -37.98
C LEU A 12 9.69 -0.39 -37.02
N THR A 13 10.67 0.47 -36.73
CA THR A 13 11.66 0.24 -35.67
C THR A 13 10.95 -0.01 -34.35
N GLY A 14 11.23 -1.17 -33.77
CA GLY A 14 10.54 -1.69 -32.59
C GLY A 14 10.43 -0.71 -31.43
N ARG A 15 9.23 -0.26 -31.17
CA ARG A 15 8.82 0.13 -29.83
C ARG A 15 8.83 -1.15 -29.02
N LYS A 16 9.80 -1.27 -28.08
CA LYS A 16 9.76 -2.31 -27.05
C LYS A 16 8.37 -2.22 -26.41
N ALA A 17 7.62 -3.32 -26.45
CA ALA A 17 6.38 -3.44 -25.70
C ALA A 17 6.64 -2.96 -24.25
N PRO A 18 5.69 -2.22 -23.61
CA PRO A 18 5.87 -1.82 -22.22
C PRO A 18 6.17 -3.10 -21.43
N ARG A 19 7.25 -3.06 -20.61
CA ARG A 19 7.62 -4.19 -19.76
C ARG A 19 6.36 -4.63 -19.04
N SER A 20 5.98 -5.88 -19.23
CA SER A 20 4.75 -6.45 -18.70
C SER A 20 4.69 -6.20 -17.18
N TYR A 21 3.48 -6.10 -16.63
CA TYR A 21 3.20 -6.04 -15.19
C TYR A 21 4.01 -7.08 -14.38
N LEU A 22 4.42 -8.18 -15.01
CA LEU A 22 5.31 -9.21 -14.50
C LEU A 22 6.72 -8.69 -14.11
N SER A 23 7.26 -7.69 -14.83
CA SER A 23 8.55 -7.10 -14.49
C SER A 23 8.44 -6.16 -13.30
N LEU A 24 7.27 -5.51 -13.10
CA LEU A 24 6.98 -4.68 -11.93
C LEU A 24 6.91 -5.52 -10.65
N LEU A 25 6.47 -6.77 -10.75
CA LEU A 25 6.27 -7.68 -9.60
C LEU A 25 7.58 -8.29 -9.09
N LYS A 26 8.60 -8.44 -9.96
CA LYS A 26 9.97 -8.78 -9.55
C LYS A 26 10.64 -7.62 -8.80
N MET A 27 10.09 -6.40 -8.92
CA MET A 27 10.69 -5.16 -8.41
C MET A 27 10.61 -4.99 -6.90
N GLN A 28 9.77 -5.75 -6.19
CA GLN A 28 9.63 -5.67 -4.73
C GLN A 28 10.51 -6.67 -3.96
N ARG A 29 11.22 -7.56 -4.67
CA ARG A 29 12.16 -8.46 -4.04
C ARG A 29 13.40 -7.68 -3.62
N LYS A 30 13.73 -7.69 -2.32
CA LYS A 30 14.94 -7.15 -1.67
C LYS A 30 15.64 -6.00 -2.42
N GLY A 31 15.96 -4.89 -1.74
CA GLY A 31 16.62 -3.71 -2.28
C GLY A 31 17.95 -3.94 -3.02
N GLU A 32 18.51 -5.14 -2.98
CA GLU A 32 19.75 -5.54 -3.66
C GLU A 32 19.52 -6.27 -4.98
N GLU A 33 18.27 -6.65 -5.31
CA GLU A 33 17.98 -7.31 -6.59
C GLU A 33 17.89 -6.28 -7.73
N ALA A 34 18.20 -6.71 -8.97
CA ALA A 34 18.23 -5.86 -10.17
C ALA A 34 16.94 -5.07 -10.42
N ASP A 35 15.81 -5.47 -9.82
CA ASP A 35 14.48 -4.88 -9.96
C ASP A 35 13.93 -4.35 -8.61
N GLY A 36 14.74 -4.28 -7.56
CA GLY A 36 14.34 -3.80 -6.24
C GLY A 36 14.08 -2.28 -6.20
N PRO A 37 13.57 -1.77 -5.04
CA PRO A 37 13.20 -0.36 -4.87
C PRO A 37 14.29 0.66 -5.25
N SER A 38 15.59 0.34 -5.05
CA SER A 38 16.69 1.22 -5.42
C SER A 38 16.85 1.42 -6.94
N HIS A 39 16.23 0.59 -7.75
CA HIS A 39 16.28 0.62 -9.22
C HIS A 39 15.03 1.26 -9.85
N TRP A 40 13.97 1.53 -9.09
CA TRP A 40 12.69 2.00 -9.63
C TRP A 40 12.80 3.33 -10.36
N HIS A 41 13.73 4.20 -9.95
CA HIS A 41 13.94 5.50 -10.58
C HIS A 41 14.27 5.41 -12.08
N LYS A 42 14.78 4.27 -12.54
CA LYS A 42 15.13 4.06 -13.96
C LYS A 42 13.90 4.05 -14.87
N LEU A 43 12.76 3.54 -14.37
CA LEU A 43 11.49 3.52 -15.09
C LEU A 43 10.50 4.57 -14.57
N TYR A 44 10.66 4.98 -13.32
CA TYR A 44 9.79 5.94 -12.63
C TYR A 44 10.65 7.02 -11.99
N PRO A 45 11.02 8.09 -12.75
CA PRO A 45 11.88 9.17 -12.22
C PRO A 45 11.33 9.83 -10.97
N ILE A 46 9.99 9.82 -10.78
CA ILE A 46 9.33 10.34 -9.57
C ILE A 46 9.80 9.62 -8.29
N ALA A 47 10.41 8.43 -8.41
CA ALA A 47 11.01 7.73 -7.27
C ALA A 47 12.03 8.57 -6.50
N GLN A 48 12.63 9.58 -7.14
CA GLN A 48 13.55 10.55 -6.56
C GLN A 48 12.89 11.92 -6.36
N GLY A 49 11.57 11.99 -6.38
CA GLY A 49 10.79 13.21 -6.21
C GLY A 49 10.83 13.75 -4.77
N ASP A 50 10.10 14.85 -4.56
CA ASP A 50 10.17 15.62 -3.33
C ASP A 50 9.16 15.21 -2.26
N ARG A 51 8.20 14.35 -2.61
CA ARG A 51 7.20 13.85 -1.64
C ARG A 51 7.00 12.35 -1.74
N GLN A 52 8.09 11.61 -1.63
CA GLN A 52 8.07 10.14 -1.69
C GLN A 52 7.81 9.51 -0.32
N SER A 53 7.20 8.34 -0.34
CA SER A 53 6.86 7.51 0.82
C SER A 53 7.46 6.10 0.67
N PRO A 54 7.68 5.37 1.78
CA PRO A 54 7.47 5.80 3.17
C PRO A 54 8.57 6.75 3.67
N ILE A 55 8.45 7.15 4.93
CA ILE A 55 9.47 7.97 5.63
C ILE A 55 9.77 7.39 7.01
N ASN A 56 10.90 7.78 7.57
CA ASN A 56 11.12 7.64 9.00
C ASN A 56 10.47 8.82 9.73
N ILE A 57 9.56 8.53 10.65
CA ILE A 57 8.90 9.52 11.49
C ILE A 57 9.80 9.76 12.70
N VAL A 58 10.37 10.96 12.81
CA VAL A 58 11.11 11.38 13.98
C VAL A 58 10.12 12.06 14.92
N SER A 59 9.70 11.36 15.97
CA SER A 59 8.59 11.79 16.84
C SER A 59 8.83 13.14 17.50
N SER A 60 10.08 13.42 17.88
CA SER A 60 10.47 14.70 18.49
C SER A 60 10.40 15.90 17.53
N LYS A 61 10.43 15.65 16.22
CA LYS A 61 10.37 16.67 15.17
C LYS A 61 8.98 16.88 14.59
N ALA A 62 8.03 16.01 14.93
CA ALA A 62 6.65 16.14 14.49
C ALA A 62 6.00 17.37 15.14
N LEU A 63 5.29 18.14 14.32
CA LEU A 63 4.64 19.36 14.77
C LEU A 63 3.23 19.04 15.27
N TYR A 64 2.99 19.23 16.58
CA TYR A 64 1.62 19.17 17.10
C TYR A 64 0.77 20.25 16.44
N SER A 65 -0.33 19.85 15.84
CA SER A 65 -1.25 20.78 15.16
C SER A 65 -2.64 20.67 15.77
N PRO A 66 -3.05 21.64 16.63
CA PRO A 66 -4.37 21.62 17.26
C PRO A 66 -5.52 21.83 16.26
N SER A 67 -5.21 22.28 15.04
CA SER A 67 -6.20 22.44 13.97
C SER A 67 -6.57 21.12 13.28
N LEU A 68 -5.83 20.05 13.53
CA LEU A 68 -6.18 18.72 13.03
C LEU A 68 -7.44 18.22 13.74
N LYS A 69 -8.41 17.82 12.93
CA LYS A 69 -9.69 17.31 13.44
C LYS A 69 -9.55 15.85 13.89
N THR A 70 -10.52 15.39 14.66
CA THR A 70 -10.64 13.97 15.00
C THR A 70 -10.80 13.16 13.73
N LEU A 71 -10.00 12.09 13.62
CA LEU A 71 -10.09 11.14 12.53
C LEU A 71 -11.31 10.24 12.74
N GLU A 72 -12.15 10.12 11.73
CA GLU A 72 -13.33 9.26 11.75
C GLU A 72 -13.24 8.21 10.65
N LEU A 73 -13.17 6.95 11.06
CA LEU A 73 -13.13 5.79 10.17
C LEU A 73 -14.52 5.14 10.24
N SER A 74 -15.40 5.53 9.31
CA SER A 74 -16.80 5.10 9.29
C SER A 74 -16.95 3.94 8.32
N TYR A 75 -16.77 2.72 8.83
CA TYR A 75 -16.73 1.50 8.04
C TYR A 75 -17.95 0.63 8.29
N GLU A 76 -18.72 0.35 7.23
CA GLU A 76 -19.83 -0.60 7.27
C GLU A 76 -19.37 -2.05 7.08
N SER A 77 -20.16 -3.00 7.64
CA SER A 77 -19.80 -4.41 7.74
C SER A 77 -19.67 -5.12 6.39
N CYS A 78 -20.52 -4.81 5.41
CA CYS A 78 -20.66 -5.63 4.22
C CYS A 78 -20.27 -4.88 2.95
N THR A 79 -19.14 -4.18 2.98
CA THR A 79 -18.60 -3.51 1.78
C THR A 79 -17.39 -4.22 1.17
N SER A 80 -16.83 -5.26 1.83
CA SER A 80 -15.78 -6.07 1.24
C SER A 80 -16.31 -7.01 0.15
N LEU A 81 -15.49 -7.23 -0.88
CA LEU A 81 -15.85 -8.03 -2.05
C LEU A 81 -15.01 -9.29 -2.18
N SER A 82 -13.70 -9.13 -2.18
CA SER A 82 -12.76 -10.20 -2.53
C SER A 82 -11.41 -10.02 -1.86
N ILE A 83 -10.68 -11.12 -1.74
CA ILE A 83 -9.28 -11.15 -1.34
C ILE A 83 -8.46 -11.75 -2.47
N SER A 84 -7.29 -11.20 -2.75
CA SER A 84 -6.43 -11.64 -3.85
C SER A 84 -4.96 -11.54 -3.53
N ASN A 85 -4.17 -12.38 -4.18
CA ASN A 85 -2.72 -12.27 -4.25
C ASN A 85 -2.35 -11.65 -5.59
N ASN A 86 -1.87 -10.42 -5.58
CA ASN A 86 -1.52 -9.67 -6.79
C ASN A 86 -0.04 -9.83 -7.19
N GLY A 87 0.69 -10.72 -6.53
CA GLY A 87 2.12 -10.97 -6.75
C GLY A 87 3.06 -10.08 -5.98
N HIS A 88 2.57 -9.06 -5.28
CA HIS A 88 3.39 -8.20 -4.41
C HIS A 88 2.79 -7.98 -3.02
N SER A 89 1.53 -8.29 -2.82
CA SER A 89 0.85 -8.26 -1.53
C SER A 89 -0.42 -9.12 -1.57
N VAL A 90 -1.06 -9.27 -0.44
CA VAL A 90 -2.45 -9.71 -0.35
C VAL A 90 -3.34 -8.48 -0.19
N GLN A 91 -4.41 -8.42 -0.98
CA GLN A 91 -5.30 -7.27 -1.08
C GLN A 91 -6.75 -7.67 -0.90
N VAL A 92 -7.47 -6.90 -0.09
CA VAL A 92 -8.93 -6.99 0.05
C VAL A 92 -9.55 -5.79 -0.66
N ASP A 93 -10.45 -6.05 -1.60
CA ASP A 93 -11.16 -5.03 -2.35
C ASP A 93 -12.54 -4.74 -1.75
N PHE A 94 -12.96 -3.49 -1.84
CA PHE A 94 -14.22 -3.00 -1.28
C PHE A 94 -15.08 -2.37 -2.36
N ASP A 95 -16.39 -2.39 -2.13
CA ASP A 95 -17.36 -1.65 -2.94
C ASP A 95 -17.24 -0.16 -2.61
N ASP A 96 -16.70 0.60 -3.54
CA ASP A 96 -16.50 2.04 -3.46
C ASP A 96 -17.48 2.84 -4.34
N SER A 97 -18.62 2.27 -4.65
CA SER A 97 -19.66 2.91 -5.47
C SER A 97 -20.42 4.02 -4.73
N ASP A 98 -20.36 4.03 -3.41
CA ASP A 98 -20.99 5.04 -2.55
C ASP A 98 -20.13 5.31 -1.29
N ASP A 99 -20.65 6.17 -0.40
CA ASP A 99 -19.94 6.61 0.81
C ASP A 99 -20.20 5.76 2.05
N ARG A 100 -20.61 4.48 1.91
CA ARG A 100 -20.86 3.61 3.07
C ARG A 100 -19.62 3.34 3.92
N THR A 101 -18.45 3.36 3.31
CA THR A 101 -17.18 3.09 3.99
C THR A 101 -16.18 4.17 3.61
N VAL A 102 -15.97 5.11 4.52
CA VAL A 102 -15.16 6.31 4.26
C VAL A 102 -14.29 6.65 5.47
N VAL A 103 -13.23 7.42 5.19
CA VAL A 103 -12.49 8.18 6.19
C VAL A 103 -12.83 9.66 6.03
N THR A 104 -13.08 10.32 7.17
CA THR A 104 -13.32 11.76 7.27
C THR A 104 -12.51 12.36 8.39
N GLY A 105 -12.44 13.70 8.41
CA GLY A 105 -11.74 14.41 9.46
C GLY A 105 -10.22 14.35 9.35
N GLY A 106 -9.52 14.39 10.45
CA GLY A 106 -8.06 14.50 10.42
C GLY A 106 -7.60 15.69 9.59
N PRO A 107 -6.65 15.49 8.67
CA PRO A 107 -6.17 16.52 7.77
C PRO A 107 -7.05 16.70 6.51
N LEU A 108 -8.10 15.89 6.35
CA LEU A 108 -8.89 15.81 5.12
C LEU A 108 -10.00 16.88 5.06
N ASP A 109 -10.26 17.38 3.85
CA ASP A 109 -11.32 18.38 3.60
C ASP A 109 -12.71 17.77 3.37
N GLY A 110 -12.80 16.46 3.31
CA GLY A 110 -14.06 15.76 3.09
C GLY A 110 -13.87 14.24 3.12
N PRO A 111 -14.92 13.47 2.77
CA PRO A 111 -14.84 12.02 2.82
C PRO A 111 -14.02 11.45 1.67
N TYR A 112 -13.24 10.40 1.99
CA TYR A 112 -12.51 9.58 1.02
C TYR A 112 -13.01 8.14 1.14
N ARG A 113 -13.36 7.51 0.03
CA ARG A 113 -13.92 6.15 -0.03
C ARG A 113 -12.86 5.09 0.07
N LEU A 114 -13.10 4.06 0.88
CA LEU A 114 -12.21 2.90 0.97
C LEU A 114 -12.28 2.08 -0.34
N LYS A 115 -11.14 1.98 -1.01
CA LYS A 115 -10.96 1.18 -2.24
C LYS A 115 -10.47 -0.22 -1.94
N GLN A 116 -9.39 -0.32 -1.17
CA GLN A 116 -8.75 -1.59 -0.86
C GLN A 116 -7.88 -1.45 0.39
N LEU A 117 -7.55 -2.59 1.00
CA LEU A 117 -6.49 -2.69 1.97
C LEU A 117 -5.48 -3.77 1.55
N HIS A 118 -4.26 -3.58 1.95
CA HIS A 118 -3.18 -4.54 1.72
C HIS A 118 -2.13 -4.42 2.83
N PHE A 119 -1.16 -5.33 2.80
CA PHE A 119 -0.14 -5.42 3.84
C PHE A 119 1.26 -5.45 3.24
N HIS A 120 2.23 -5.04 4.06
CA HIS A 120 3.66 -5.22 3.83
C HIS A 120 4.23 -5.93 5.05
N TRP A 121 5.12 -6.89 4.85
CA TRP A 121 5.70 -7.66 5.97
C TRP A 121 7.10 -8.15 5.66
N GLY A 122 7.80 -8.56 6.72
CA GLY A 122 9.17 -9.02 6.66
C GLY A 122 9.32 -10.54 6.73
N LYS A 123 10.53 -10.98 6.45
CA LYS A 123 10.95 -12.37 6.69
C LYS A 123 11.07 -12.66 8.18
N LYS A 124 11.36 -11.66 9.01
CA LYS A 124 11.51 -11.72 10.46
C LYS A 124 10.88 -10.48 11.12
N HIS A 125 10.60 -10.55 12.43
CA HIS A 125 9.87 -9.49 13.12
C HIS A 125 10.63 -8.16 13.26
N SER A 126 11.94 -8.14 13.02
CA SER A 126 12.75 -6.91 13.07
C SER A 126 12.63 -6.03 11.82
N GLU A 127 11.92 -6.48 10.79
CA GLU A 127 11.71 -5.77 9.54
C GLU A 127 10.31 -6.07 9.01
N GLY A 128 9.80 -5.26 8.10
CA GLY A 128 8.51 -5.51 7.46
C GLY A 128 7.70 -4.27 7.20
N SER A 129 7.65 -3.32 8.13
CA SER A 129 6.94 -2.08 7.92
C SER A 129 7.63 -1.20 6.88
N GLU A 130 6.87 -0.34 6.25
CA GLU A 130 7.37 0.67 5.31
C GLU A 130 7.78 1.93 6.07
N HIS A 131 6.86 2.53 6.82
CA HIS A 131 7.19 3.61 7.75
C HIS A 131 7.99 3.05 8.92
N THR A 132 8.84 3.88 9.47
CA THR A 132 9.56 3.62 10.73
C THR A 132 9.30 4.77 11.69
N VAL A 133 9.41 4.51 12.99
CA VAL A 133 9.24 5.52 14.02
C VAL A 133 10.52 5.56 14.86
N ASP A 134 11.22 6.69 14.83
CA ASP A 134 12.52 6.86 15.50
C ASP A 134 13.50 5.74 15.14
N GLY A 135 13.49 5.35 13.87
CA GLY A 135 14.32 4.28 13.33
C GLY A 135 13.82 2.87 13.58
N LYS A 136 12.72 2.69 14.31
CA LYS A 136 12.15 1.37 14.62
C LYS A 136 11.28 0.88 13.47
N SER A 137 11.57 -0.34 12.97
CA SER A 137 10.70 -1.10 12.06
C SER A 137 9.77 -2.03 12.84
N PHE A 138 8.57 -2.23 12.29
CA PHE A 138 7.60 -3.19 12.81
C PHE A 138 7.54 -4.43 11.91
N PRO A 139 7.04 -5.58 12.40
CA PRO A 139 6.92 -6.79 11.59
C PRO A 139 6.05 -6.65 10.36
N SER A 140 5.05 -5.77 10.40
CA SER A 140 4.13 -5.55 9.28
C SER A 140 3.48 -4.18 9.36
N GLU A 141 2.94 -3.75 8.23
CA GLU A 141 2.14 -2.51 8.12
C GLU A 141 0.95 -2.76 7.22
N LEU A 142 -0.22 -2.38 7.72
CA LEU A 142 -1.51 -2.40 7.00
C LEU A 142 -1.73 -1.03 6.37
N HIS A 143 -2.12 -1.01 5.10
CA HIS A 143 -2.53 0.19 4.38
C HIS A 143 -3.99 0.11 3.98
N LEU A 144 -4.77 1.09 4.42
CA LEU A 144 -6.17 1.28 4.05
C LEU A 144 -6.22 2.42 3.04
N VAL A 145 -6.41 2.09 1.78
CA VAL A 145 -6.31 3.03 0.65
C VAL A 145 -7.68 3.59 0.31
N HIS A 146 -7.80 4.92 0.41
CA HIS A 146 -9.04 5.67 0.17
C HIS A 146 -8.82 6.70 -0.93
N TRP A 147 -9.89 7.07 -1.65
CA TRP A 147 -9.81 8.05 -2.72
C TRP A 147 -10.91 9.11 -2.64
N ASN A 148 -10.61 10.27 -3.16
CA ASN A 148 -11.47 11.45 -3.13
C ASN A 148 -12.52 11.40 -4.25
N ALA A 149 -13.62 10.69 -3.99
CA ALA A 149 -14.71 10.55 -4.95
C ALA A 149 -15.60 11.80 -5.06
N LYS A 150 -15.43 12.77 -4.15
CA LYS A 150 -16.10 14.08 -4.25
C LYS A 150 -15.51 14.93 -5.37
N LYS A 151 -14.18 14.86 -5.53
CA LYS A 151 -13.45 15.68 -6.50
C LYS A 151 -13.16 14.95 -7.81
N TYR A 152 -12.95 13.63 -7.76
CA TYR A 152 -12.57 12.82 -8.92
C TYR A 152 -13.65 11.77 -9.21
N SER A 153 -13.78 11.38 -10.48
CA SER A 153 -14.82 10.44 -10.93
C SER A 153 -14.37 8.98 -10.85
N THR A 154 -13.06 8.73 -10.93
CA THR A 154 -12.49 7.38 -10.88
C THR A 154 -11.30 7.33 -9.93
N PHE A 155 -11.03 6.14 -9.39
CA PHE A 155 -9.84 5.89 -8.60
C PHE A 155 -8.56 6.23 -9.38
N GLY A 156 -8.50 5.87 -10.67
CA GLY A 156 -7.33 6.15 -11.53
C GLY A 156 -7.02 7.63 -11.65
N GLU A 157 -8.03 8.49 -11.79
CA GLU A 157 -7.84 9.95 -11.79
C GLU A 157 -7.32 10.45 -10.44
N ALA A 158 -7.93 9.97 -9.35
CA ALA A 158 -7.52 10.32 -7.99
C ALA A 158 -6.08 9.89 -7.70
N ALA A 159 -5.70 8.71 -8.17
CA ALA A 159 -4.36 8.15 -7.92
C ALA A 159 -3.21 8.96 -8.54
N SER A 160 -3.50 9.85 -9.50
CA SER A 160 -2.51 10.74 -10.12
C SER A 160 -2.66 12.21 -9.72
N ALA A 161 -3.59 12.52 -8.83
CA ALA A 161 -3.84 13.89 -8.37
C ALA A 161 -3.23 14.15 -6.98
N PRO A 162 -2.69 15.36 -6.71
CA PRO A 162 -2.00 15.64 -5.44
C PRO A 162 -2.86 15.45 -4.17
N ASP A 163 -4.17 15.59 -4.28
CA ASP A 163 -5.15 15.44 -3.21
C ASP A 163 -6.11 14.26 -3.46
N GLY A 164 -5.68 13.30 -4.26
CA GLY A 164 -6.56 12.23 -4.72
C GLY A 164 -6.73 11.09 -3.72
N LEU A 165 -5.71 10.76 -2.95
CA LEU A 165 -5.71 9.60 -2.06
C LEU A 165 -5.46 9.97 -0.61
N ALA A 166 -6.04 9.18 0.29
CA ALA A 166 -5.73 9.17 1.71
C ALA A 166 -5.45 7.72 2.12
N VAL A 167 -4.27 7.46 2.63
CA VAL A 167 -3.89 6.12 3.10
C VAL A 167 -3.70 6.15 4.61
N VAL A 168 -4.44 5.30 5.30
CA VAL A 168 -4.28 5.08 6.74
C VAL A 168 -3.34 3.90 6.91
N GLY A 169 -2.21 4.14 7.59
CA GLY A 169 -1.22 3.13 7.93
C GLY A 169 -1.37 2.67 9.37
N VAL A 170 -1.39 1.36 9.58
CA VAL A 170 -1.46 0.73 10.90
C VAL A 170 -0.28 -0.22 11.05
N PHE A 171 0.51 -0.03 12.09
CA PHE A 171 1.61 -0.96 12.41
C PHE A 171 1.07 -2.22 13.05
N LEU A 172 1.65 -3.36 12.70
CA LEU A 172 1.41 -4.64 13.34
C LEU A 172 2.67 -5.06 14.09
N GLU A 173 2.51 -5.42 15.36
CA GLU A 173 3.56 -6.04 16.15
C GLU A 173 3.16 -7.47 16.52
N THR A 174 4.12 -8.28 16.92
CA THR A 174 3.86 -9.66 17.35
C THR A 174 3.69 -9.73 18.86
N GLY A 175 2.71 -10.49 19.29
CA GLY A 175 2.34 -10.68 20.68
C GLY A 175 1.08 -11.50 20.77
N ASP A 176 0.06 -10.96 21.43
CA ASP A 176 -1.23 -11.63 21.55
C ASP A 176 -1.90 -11.84 20.20
N GLU A 177 -2.60 -12.97 20.06
CA GLU A 177 -3.43 -13.25 18.90
C GLU A 177 -4.50 -12.17 18.74
N HIS A 178 -4.77 -11.82 17.47
CA HIS A 178 -5.83 -10.90 17.08
C HIS A 178 -7.01 -11.70 16.55
N PRO A 179 -8.07 -11.93 17.31
CA PRO A 179 -9.16 -12.81 16.88
C PRO A 179 -9.83 -12.35 15.59
N SER A 180 -10.04 -11.05 15.41
CA SER A 180 -10.67 -10.50 14.20
C SER A 180 -9.81 -10.63 12.95
N MET A 181 -8.50 -10.77 13.10
CA MET A 181 -7.59 -11.03 11.99
C MET A 181 -7.71 -12.48 11.47
N ASN A 182 -8.19 -13.40 12.27
CA ASN A 182 -8.24 -14.82 11.91
C ASN A 182 -9.01 -15.09 10.63
N ARG A 183 -10.09 -14.35 10.40
CA ARG A 183 -10.86 -14.53 9.16
C ARG A 183 -10.01 -14.23 7.92
N LEU A 184 -9.19 -13.19 7.98
CA LEU A 184 -8.27 -12.82 6.91
C LEU A 184 -7.12 -13.83 6.79
N THR A 185 -6.46 -14.14 7.89
CA THR A 185 -5.30 -15.07 7.88
C THR A 185 -5.70 -16.48 7.47
N ASP A 186 -6.89 -16.95 7.83
CA ASP A 186 -7.40 -18.26 7.37
C ASP A 186 -7.69 -18.28 5.87
N ALA A 187 -8.07 -17.15 5.29
CA ALA A 187 -8.32 -17.04 3.85
C ALA A 187 -7.03 -17.07 3.01
N LEU A 188 -5.87 -16.84 3.60
CA LEU A 188 -4.60 -16.73 2.86
C LEU A 188 -4.22 -18.03 2.15
N TYR A 189 -4.61 -19.17 2.66
CA TYR A 189 -4.35 -20.46 2.02
C TYR A 189 -4.94 -20.53 0.60
N MET A 190 -6.15 -19.99 0.41
CA MET A 190 -6.83 -20.00 -0.90
C MET A 190 -6.16 -19.06 -1.93
N VAL A 191 -5.38 -18.10 -1.46
CA VAL A 191 -4.73 -17.10 -2.31
C VAL A 191 -3.21 -17.13 -2.18
N ARG A 192 -2.64 -18.28 -1.85
CA ARG A 192 -1.20 -18.39 -1.67
C ARG A 192 -0.39 -18.15 -2.94
N PHE A 193 -0.95 -18.48 -4.11
CA PHE A 193 -0.29 -18.27 -5.41
C PHE A 193 -0.65 -16.92 -6.01
N LYS A 194 0.33 -16.28 -6.66
CA LYS A 194 0.11 -15.08 -7.45
C LYS A 194 -1.01 -15.27 -8.46
N GLY A 195 -1.87 -14.27 -8.56
CA GLY A 195 -2.97 -14.23 -9.51
C GLY A 195 -4.23 -14.94 -9.03
N THR A 196 -4.27 -15.42 -7.80
CA THR A 196 -5.45 -16.09 -7.23
C THR A 196 -6.32 -15.11 -6.46
N LYS A 197 -7.63 -15.36 -6.47
CA LYS A 197 -8.66 -14.52 -5.89
C LYS A 197 -9.78 -15.37 -5.30
N ALA A 198 -10.34 -14.94 -4.19
CA ALA A 198 -11.47 -15.59 -3.53
C ALA A 198 -12.51 -14.54 -3.09
N GLN A 199 -13.76 -14.96 -2.97
CA GLN A 199 -14.81 -14.15 -2.37
C GLN A 199 -14.47 -13.87 -0.91
N PHE A 200 -14.67 -12.62 -0.48
CA PHE A 200 -14.38 -12.21 0.89
C PHE A 200 -15.37 -11.15 1.36
N SER A 201 -16.61 -11.60 1.60
CA SER A 201 -17.76 -10.74 1.89
C SER A 201 -17.88 -10.43 3.38
N CYS A 202 -18.43 -9.25 3.68
CA CYS A 202 -18.77 -8.84 5.04
C CYS A 202 -17.59 -8.89 6.03
N PHE A 203 -16.41 -8.53 5.55
CA PHE A 203 -15.26 -8.29 6.40
C PHE A 203 -15.20 -6.81 6.76
N ASN A 204 -15.35 -6.49 8.05
CA ASN A 204 -15.27 -5.10 8.48
C ASN A 204 -13.86 -4.75 8.97
N PRO A 205 -13.13 -3.88 8.23
CA PRO A 205 -11.77 -3.53 8.61
C PRO A 205 -11.69 -2.65 9.86
N LYS A 206 -12.81 -2.15 10.40
CA LYS A 206 -12.81 -1.40 11.68
C LYS A 206 -12.17 -2.20 12.82
N TYR A 207 -12.27 -3.53 12.76
CA TYR A 207 -11.69 -4.40 13.78
C TYR A 207 -10.16 -4.52 13.72
N LEU A 208 -9.56 -4.04 12.64
CA LEU A 208 -8.10 -3.99 12.48
C LEU A 208 -7.49 -2.67 12.94
N LEU A 209 -8.29 -1.78 13.50
CA LEU A 209 -7.84 -0.48 13.99
C LEU A 209 -7.46 -0.55 15.47
N PRO A 210 -6.41 0.16 15.90
CA PRO A 210 -6.07 0.26 17.30
C PRO A 210 -7.12 1.07 18.07
N ALA A 211 -7.11 0.96 19.40
CA ALA A 211 -8.05 1.68 20.26
C ALA A 211 -7.85 3.19 20.20
N SER A 212 -6.59 3.66 20.17
CA SER A 212 -6.24 5.07 20.03
C SER A 212 -6.21 5.47 18.55
N GLN A 213 -6.75 6.64 18.24
CA GLN A 213 -6.68 7.21 16.90
C GLN A 213 -5.72 8.41 16.81
N HIS A 214 -4.74 8.49 17.70
CA HIS A 214 -3.62 9.44 17.54
C HIS A 214 -2.81 9.07 16.31
N TYR A 215 -2.44 10.08 15.52
CA TYR A 215 -1.78 9.84 14.24
C TYR A 215 -0.74 10.91 13.92
N TRP A 216 0.16 10.56 13.02
CA TRP A 216 0.99 11.48 12.26
C TRP A 216 0.45 11.60 10.85
N THR A 217 0.61 12.77 10.26
CA THR A 217 0.19 13.01 8.88
C THR A 217 1.24 13.82 8.12
N TYR A 218 1.43 13.47 6.86
CA TYR A 218 2.33 14.17 5.95
C TYR A 218 1.93 13.92 4.49
N PRO A 219 2.31 14.81 3.55
CA PRO A 219 2.09 14.60 2.13
C PRO A 219 3.13 13.65 1.56
N GLY A 220 2.68 12.60 0.88
CA GLY A 220 3.56 11.59 0.33
C GLY A 220 3.07 10.96 -0.97
N SER A 221 3.47 9.73 -1.19
CA SER A 221 3.27 9.02 -2.45
C SER A 221 2.72 7.60 -2.25
N LEU A 222 2.32 6.97 -3.34
CA LEU A 222 2.24 5.52 -3.41
C LEU A 222 3.63 4.94 -3.12
N THR A 223 3.68 3.80 -2.44
CA THR A 223 4.95 3.13 -2.10
C THR A 223 5.34 2.04 -3.10
N THR A 224 4.51 1.83 -4.11
CA THR A 224 4.76 0.95 -5.24
C THR A 224 4.64 1.72 -6.55
N PRO A 225 5.29 1.30 -7.62
CA PRO A 225 5.08 1.91 -8.93
C PRO A 225 3.58 2.02 -9.28
N PRO A 226 3.12 3.16 -9.79
CA PRO A 226 3.87 4.28 -10.39
C PRO A 226 4.43 5.32 -9.41
N LEU A 227 4.37 5.14 -8.10
CA LEU A 227 4.96 6.03 -7.08
C LEU A 227 4.41 7.47 -7.11
N SER A 228 3.19 7.62 -7.58
CA SER A 228 2.52 8.92 -7.75
C SER A 228 2.44 9.69 -6.43
N GLU A 229 2.77 10.98 -6.49
CA GLU A 229 2.78 11.87 -5.34
C GLU A 229 1.37 12.42 -5.07
N SER A 230 0.48 11.53 -4.70
CA SER A 230 -0.97 11.73 -4.63
C SER A 230 -1.58 11.42 -3.26
N VAL A 231 -0.76 11.11 -2.25
CA VAL A 231 -1.25 10.54 -1.00
C VAL A 231 -1.11 11.51 0.16
N THR A 232 -2.22 11.75 0.87
CA THR A 232 -2.20 12.25 2.24
C THR A 232 -2.07 11.03 3.16
N TRP A 233 -0.91 10.89 3.80
CA TRP A 233 -0.64 9.81 4.74
C TRP A 233 -1.16 10.13 6.12
N ILE A 234 -1.79 9.14 6.74
CA ILE A 234 -2.30 9.17 8.12
C ILE A 234 -1.79 7.90 8.78
N VAL A 235 -0.71 8.01 9.56
CA VAL A 235 -0.06 6.87 10.21
C VAL A 235 -0.47 6.84 11.68
N LEU A 236 -1.18 5.79 12.09
CA LEU A 236 -1.64 5.64 13.46
C LEU A 236 -0.46 5.31 14.39
N ARG A 237 -0.41 5.99 15.54
CA ARG A 237 0.68 5.84 16.51
C ARG A 237 0.69 4.48 17.19
N GLU A 238 -0.49 4.01 17.59
CA GLU A 238 -0.63 2.75 18.31
C GLU A 238 -0.65 1.57 17.35
N PRO A 239 0.26 0.58 17.50
CA PRO A 239 0.19 -0.63 16.70
C PRO A 239 -0.94 -1.54 17.18
N ILE A 240 -1.35 -2.46 16.31
CA ILE A 240 -2.15 -3.63 16.70
C ILE A 240 -1.23 -4.83 16.90
N SER A 241 -1.68 -5.80 17.69
CA SER A 241 -0.95 -7.03 17.95
C SER A 241 -1.56 -8.20 17.18
N ILE A 242 -0.71 -8.99 16.54
CA ILE A 242 -1.06 -10.30 15.99
C ILE A 242 -0.11 -11.35 16.55
N SER A 243 -0.51 -12.63 16.53
CA SER A 243 0.37 -13.70 16.99
C SER A 243 1.44 -14.02 15.94
N GLU A 244 2.54 -14.61 16.39
CA GLU A 244 3.57 -15.14 15.47
C GLU A 244 2.99 -16.14 14.48
N ARG A 245 2.03 -16.96 14.92
CA ARG A 245 1.33 -17.91 14.06
C ARG A 245 0.51 -17.22 12.96
N GLN A 246 -0.14 -16.11 13.28
CA GLN A 246 -0.83 -15.28 12.28
C GLN A 246 0.16 -14.65 11.32
N MET A 247 1.30 -14.15 11.82
CA MET A 247 2.36 -13.57 10.97
C MET A 247 2.92 -14.61 9.99
N GLU A 248 3.15 -15.86 10.44
CA GLU A 248 3.63 -16.93 9.57
C GLU A 248 2.69 -17.25 8.42
N LYS A 249 1.38 -17.03 8.57
CA LYS A 249 0.42 -17.20 7.47
C LYS A 249 0.65 -16.19 6.36
N PHE A 250 1.00 -14.95 6.67
CA PHE A 250 1.42 -13.97 5.66
C PHE A 250 2.70 -14.42 4.95
N ARG A 251 3.68 -14.93 5.68
CA ARG A 251 4.95 -15.41 5.13
C ARG A 251 4.81 -16.69 4.28
N SER A 252 3.68 -17.36 4.37
CA SER A 252 3.37 -18.56 3.56
C SER A 252 2.82 -18.21 2.17
N LEU A 253 2.43 -16.96 1.93
CA LEU A 253 2.07 -16.47 0.61
C LEU A 253 3.27 -16.54 -0.35
N LEU A 254 2.99 -16.59 -1.64
CA LEU A 254 4.02 -16.73 -2.67
C LEU A 254 4.01 -15.53 -3.62
N PHE A 255 5.20 -15.08 -4.03
CA PHE A 255 5.36 -14.13 -5.11
C PHE A 255 5.03 -14.73 -6.47
N THR A 256 5.05 -16.06 -6.57
CA THR A 256 5.05 -16.83 -7.81
C THR A 256 3.72 -17.52 -8.04
N THR A 257 3.46 -17.87 -9.29
CA THR A 257 2.28 -18.65 -9.70
C THR A 257 2.43 -20.11 -9.32
N GLU A 258 1.34 -20.88 -9.41
CA GLU A 258 1.34 -22.31 -9.13
C GLU A 258 2.31 -23.11 -9.99
N ASP A 259 2.53 -22.67 -11.26
CA ASP A 259 3.39 -23.35 -12.23
C ASP A 259 4.88 -23.00 -12.09
N ASP A 260 5.19 -21.93 -11.38
CA ASP A 260 6.57 -21.44 -11.20
C ASP A 260 7.20 -22.02 -9.92
N GLU A 261 8.54 -21.92 -9.84
CA GLU A 261 9.26 -22.22 -8.61
C GLU A 261 8.76 -21.37 -7.46
N ARG A 262 8.50 -21.98 -6.29
CA ARG A 262 7.94 -21.29 -5.13
C ARG A 262 8.94 -20.35 -4.50
N ILE A 263 8.56 -19.06 -4.44
CA ILE A 263 9.29 -18.02 -3.72
C ILE A 263 8.33 -17.39 -2.73
N HIS A 264 8.62 -17.55 -1.44
CA HIS A 264 7.80 -16.98 -0.38
C HIS A 264 7.76 -15.45 -0.46
N MET A 265 6.56 -14.91 -0.31
CA MET A 265 6.32 -13.48 -0.28
C MET A 265 6.71 -12.94 1.09
N VAL A 266 7.90 -12.37 1.16
CA VAL A 266 8.47 -11.72 2.34
C VAL A 266 9.28 -10.50 1.90
N ASN A 267 9.47 -9.53 2.80
CA ASN A 267 10.21 -8.30 2.52
C ASN A 267 9.63 -7.52 1.34
N ASN A 268 8.31 -7.48 1.24
CA ASN A 268 7.57 -6.76 0.19
C ASN A 268 7.32 -5.29 0.58
N PHE A 269 8.32 -4.62 1.11
CA PHE A 269 8.27 -3.23 1.56
C PHE A 269 9.31 -2.37 0.86
N ARG A 270 8.99 -1.08 0.72
CA ARG A 270 9.94 -0.04 0.30
C ARG A 270 10.58 0.56 1.55
N PRO A 271 11.91 0.80 1.55
CA PRO A 271 12.56 1.48 2.68
C PRO A 271 12.18 2.96 2.75
N PRO A 272 12.41 3.62 3.92
CA PRO A 272 12.17 5.05 4.07
C PRO A 272 12.92 5.91 3.07
N GLN A 273 12.25 6.97 2.61
CA GLN A 273 12.73 7.92 1.61
C GLN A 273 13.05 9.28 2.25
N PRO A 274 13.86 10.12 1.58
CA PRO A 274 14.21 11.43 2.11
C PRO A 274 12.99 12.34 2.33
N LEU A 275 12.96 13.02 3.46
CA LEU A 275 11.86 13.92 3.83
C LEU A 275 11.82 15.19 2.94
N LYS A 276 12.97 15.66 2.47
CA LYS A 276 13.11 16.82 1.57
C LYS A 276 12.34 18.05 2.05
N GLY A 277 12.45 18.38 3.34
CA GLY A 277 11.86 19.58 3.93
C GLY A 277 10.38 19.51 4.27
N ARG A 278 9.74 18.35 4.09
CA ARG A 278 8.34 18.16 4.50
C ARG A 278 8.19 18.19 6.01
N VAL A 279 7.05 18.69 6.47
CA VAL A 279 6.68 18.72 7.88
C VAL A 279 5.74 17.56 8.17
N VAL A 280 6.08 16.73 9.15
CA VAL A 280 5.19 15.73 9.71
C VAL A 280 4.41 16.39 10.84
N LYS A 281 3.07 16.34 10.77
CA LYS A 281 2.20 16.85 11.81
C LYS A 281 1.72 15.72 12.71
N ALA A 282 1.53 16.01 13.99
CA ALA A 282 0.97 15.09 14.97
C ALA A 282 -0.38 15.61 15.49
N SER A 283 -1.34 14.69 15.63
CA SER A 283 -2.66 14.99 16.21
C SER A 283 -2.63 15.07 17.74
N PHE A 284 -1.51 14.78 18.34
CA PHE A 284 -1.33 14.65 19.79
C PHE A 284 -0.10 15.42 20.26
N TRP A 285 -0.14 15.79 21.52
CA TRP A 285 1.00 16.42 22.18
C TRP A 285 1.96 15.34 22.66
N ALA A 286 3.24 15.50 22.32
CA ALA A 286 4.30 14.56 22.73
C ALA A 286 4.63 14.68 24.22
#